data_939d23f3f00bb13b6cf918784c88ac40
#
_entry.id   939d23f3f00bb13b6cf918784c88ac40
#
_cell.length_a   1.000
_cell.length_b   1.000
_cell.length_c   1.000
_cell.angle_alpha   90.00
_cell.angle_beta   90.00
_cell.angle_gamma   90.00
#
_symmetry.space_group_name_H-M   'P 1'
#
loop_
_entity.id
_entity.type
_entity.pdbx_description
1 polymer ?
#
loop_
_entity_poly.entity_id
_entity_poly.type
_entity_poly.pdbx_seq_one_letter_code
_entity_poly.pdbx_strand_id
1 'polypeptide(L)'
;MATITEQQASGGAMRELTVRSIILGGAITLVFTAANVYLGLRAGLTFATSIPAAVISMAVLRMFAGSTILENNIVQTVASAAGTLAAIIFVLPGLIMVGWWTGFPYWTTVAVTAIGGILGVMFSVPLRRALVVDMPLPYPEGAA
;
A
#
# COMPACT_ATOMS: atom_id res chain seq x y z
N MET A 1 -14.92 -21.52 19.93
CA MET A 1 -15.50 -20.92 18.69
C MET A 1 -16.55 -19.85 18.98
N ALA A 2 -16.99 -19.66 20.21
CA ALA A 2 -17.98 -18.64 20.60
C ALA A 2 -17.43 -17.25 20.93
N THR A 3 -16.14 -17.10 21.16
CA THR A 3 -15.51 -15.85 21.62
C THR A 3 -15.29 -14.78 20.54
N ILE A 4 -15.27 -15.15 19.27
CA ILE A 4 -15.05 -14.21 18.17
C ILE A 4 -16.36 -13.49 17.80
N THR A 5 -17.49 -14.16 17.96
CA THR A 5 -18.81 -13.61 17.60
C THR A 5 -19.31 -12.59 18.64
N GLU A 6 -18.95 -12.76 19.91
CA GLU A 6 -19.35 -11.82 20.96
C GLU A 6 -18.54 -10.50 20.95
N GLN A 7 -17.30 -10.54 20.50
CA GLN A 7 -16.49 -9.33 20.32
C GLN A 7 -16.93 -8.45 19.15
N GLN A 8 -17.61 -9.03 18.17
CA GLN A 8 -18.22 -8.27 17.08
C GLN A 8 -19.57 -7.65 17.45
N ALA A 9 -20.24 -8.15 18.48
CA ALA A 9 -21.54 -7.65 18.94
C ALA A 9 -21.46 -6.49 19.95
N SER A 10 -20.31 -6.24 20.56
CA SER A 10 -20.10 -5.04 21.39
C SER A 10 -19.76 -3.85 20.49
N GLY A 11 -20.80 -3.28 19.89
CA GLY A 11 -20.80 -2.21 18.90
C GLY A 11 -20.16 -0.88 19.33
N GLY A 12 -18.87 -0.89 19.53
CA GLY A 12 -18.03 0.27 19.30
C GLY A 12 -17.53 0.16 17.86
N ALA A 13 -18.03 0.99 16.96
CA ALA A 13 -17.48 1.10 15.61
C ALA A 13 -15.98 1.26 15.75
N MET A 14 -15.21 0.17 15.53
CA MET A 14 -13.77 0.22 15.56
C MET A 14 -13.37 1.20 14.48
N ARG A 15 -12.84 2.34 14.87
CA ARG A 15 -12.38 3.38 13.93
C ARG A 15 -11.19 2.81 13.19
N GLU A 16 -11.45 2.28 12.01
CA GLU A 16 -10.42 1.75 11.13
C GLU A 16 -9.57 2.89 10.58
N LEU A 17 -10.22 3.93 10.05
CA LEU A 17 -9.58 5.11 9.49
C LEU A 17 -9.42 6.19 10.57
N THR A 18 -8.23 6.31 11.09
CA THR A 18 -7.86 7.38 12.02
C THR A 18 -6.94 8.35 11.29
N VAL A 19 -7.11 9.66 11.49
CA VAL A 19 -6.21 10.68 10.91
C VAL A 19 -4.75 10.38 11.25
N ARG A 20 -4.51 9.84 12.44
CA ARG A 20 -3.18 9.40 12.90
C ARG A 20 -2.60 8.30 12.02
N SER A 21 -3.40 7.28 11.66
CA SER A 21 -2.94 6.18 10.79
C SER A 21 -2.63 6.66 9.37
N ILE A 22 -3.40 7.61 8.85
CA ILE A 22 -3.16 8.20 7.54
C ILE A 22 -1.88 9.04 7.53
N ILE A 23 -1.67 9.89 8.53
CA ILE A 23 -0.45 10.71 8.63
C ILE A 23 0.79 9.83 8.79
N LEU A 24 0.74 8.84 9.67
CA LEU A 24 1.84 7.91 9.88
C LEU A 24 2.13 7.08 8.63
N GLY A 25 1.09 6.53 8.00
CA GLY A 25 1.20 5.80 6.74
C GLY A 25 1.78 6.67 5.63
N GLY A 26 1.32 7.91 5.49
CA GLY A 26 1.86 8.88 4.53
C GLY A 26 3.33 9.20 4.76
N ALA A 27 3.73 9.45 6.00
CA ALA A 27 5.13 9.70 6.34
C ALA A 27 6.04 8.51 6.02
N ILE A 28 5.62 7.30 6.40
CA ILE A 28 6.34 6.06 6.08
C ILE A 28 6.41 5.86 4.56
N THR A 29 5.31 6.11 3.85
CA THR A 29 5.27 6.01 2.37
C THR A 29 6.27 6.93 1.72
N LEU A 30 6.39 8.20 2.15
CA LEU A 30 7.34 9.15 1.60
C LEU A 30 8.80 8.67 1.78
N VAL A 31 9.14 8.19 2.97
CA VAL A 31 10.49 7.69 3.25
C VAL A 31 10.81 6.46 2.40
N PHE A 32 9.91 5.48 2.34
CA PHE A 32 10.14 4.28 1.56
C PHE A 32 10.07 4.52 0.06
N THR A 33 9.25 5.47 -0.41
CA THR A 33 9.24 5.88 -1.82
C THR A 33 10.60 6.45 -2.20
N ALA A 34 11.15 7.37 -1.41
CA ALA A 34 12.47 7.94 -1.68
C ALA A 34 13.57 6.87 -1.68
N ALA A 35 13.54 5.94 -0.73
CA ALA A 35 14.47 4.82 -0.68
C ALA A 35 14.34 3.88 -1.88
N ASN A 36 13.12 3.52 -2.28
CA ASN A 36 12.88 2.67 -3.45
C ASN A 36 13.29 3.36 -4.76
N VAL A 37 13.02 4.66 -4.92
CA VAL A 37 13.48 5.42 -6.10
C VAL A 37 15.00 5.42 -6.16
N TYR A 38 15.66 5.71 -5.05
CA TYR A 38 17.13 5.72 -5.00
C TYR A 38 17.73 4.36 -5.34
N LEU A 39 17.25 3.28 -4.70
CA LEU A 39 17.72 1.93 -4.95
C LEU A 39 17.35 1.44 -6.35
N GLY A 40 16.15 1.74 -6.82
CA GLY A 40 15.69 1.37 -8.16
C GLY A 40 16.57 1.96 -9.26
N LEU A 41 16.88 3.25 -9.17
CA LEU A 41 17.71 3.94 -10.16
C LEU A 41 19.21 3.56 -10.06
N ARG A 42 19.70 3.24 -8.87
CA ARG A 42 21.13 2.94 -8.67
C ARG A 42 21.46 1.46 -8.80
N ALA A 43 20.64 0.60 -8.25
CA ALA A 43 20.90 -0.85 -8.19
C ALA A 43 19.98 -1.67 -9.10
N GLY A 44 18.97 -1.07 -9.71
CA GLY A 44 17.97 -1.78 -10.51
C GLY A 44 17.06 -2.69 -9.68
N LEU A 45 17.03 -2.50 -8.35
CA LEU A 45 16.29 -3.33 -7.42
C LEU A 45 15.31 -2.48 -6.61
N THR A 46 14.13 -3.04 -6.37
CA THR A 46 13.15 -2.49 -5.42
C THR A 46 12.86 -3.51 -4.35
N PHE A 47 12.47 -3.07 -3.16
CA PHE A 47 12.12 -3.94 -2.06
C PHE A 47 10.65 -3.77 -1.64
N ALA A 48 10.08 -4.86 -1.11
CA ALA A 48 8.72 -4.85 -0.59
C ALA A 48 8.67 -4.01 0.70
N THR A 49 7.93 -2.91 0.67
CA THR A 49 7.84 -1.95 1.78
C THR A 49 6.83 -2.36 2.84
N SER A 50 5.94 -3.30 2.54
CA SER A 50 4.85 -3.73 3.43
C SER A 50 5.35 -4.29 4.76
N ILE A 51 6.37 -5.16 4.73
CA ILE A 51 6.89 -5.81 5.94
C ILE A 51 7.59 -4.81 6.88
N PRO A 52 8.61 -4.05 6.45
CA PRO A 52 9.24 -3.07 7.33
C PRO A 52 8.27 -1.97 7.76
N ALA A 53 7.32 -1.58 6.92
CA ALA A 53 6.28 -0.62 7.30
C ALA A 53 5.39 -1.15 8.42
N ALA A 54 5.00 -2.42 8.38
CA ALA A 54 4.21 -3.03 9.45
C ALA A 54 4.95 -3.04 10.79
N VAL A 55 6.24 -3.38 10.78
CA VAL A 55 7.06 -3.40 11.99
C VAL A 55 7.23 -2.00 12.58
N ILE A 56 7.59 -1.01 11.75
CA ILE A 56 7.75 0.38 12.18
C ILE A 56 6.43 0.94 12.69
N SER A 57 5.34 0.72 11.97
CA SER A 57 4.00 1.15 12.35
C SER A 57 3.60 0.56 13.70
N MET A 58 3.83 -0.73 13.91
CA MET A 58 3.55 -1.41 15.16
C MET A 58 4.36 -0.83 16.32
N ALA A 59 5.64 -0.56 16.11
CA ALA A 59 6.51 0.04 17.10
C ALA A 59 6.05 1.46 17.48
N VAL A 60 5.73 2.29 16.50
CA VAL A 60 5.27 3.66 16.72
C VAL A 60 3.88 3.70 17.35
N LEU A 61 2.94 2.89 16.85
CA LEU A 61 1.57 2.87 17.39
C LEU A 61 1.51 2.32 18.82
N ARG A 62 2.43 1.42 19.21
CA ARG A 62 2.53 0.96 20.60
C ARG A 62 2.86 2.08 21.60
N MET A 63 3.48 3.16 21.15
CA MET A 63 3.76 4.33 22.00
C MET A 63 2.49 5.16 22.29
N PHE A 64 1.43 4.94 21.53
CA PHE A 64 0.15 5.62 21.71
C PHE A 64 -0.88 4.70 22.34
N ALA A 65 -1.46 5.12 23.44
CA ALA A 65 -2.53 4.38 24.10
C ALA A 65 -3.75 4.26 23.18
N GLY A 66 -4.30 3.02 23.08
CA GLY A 66 -5.51 2.75 22.28
C GLY A 66 -5.26 2.48 20.80
N SER A 67 -4.03 2.09 20.41
CA SER A 67 -3.76 1.63 19.04
C SER A 67 -4.43 0.28 18.79
N THR A 68 -5.02 0.14 17.59
CA THR A 68 -5.68 -1.08 17.17
C THR A 68 -4.87 -1.77 16.05
N ILE A 69 -5.06 -3.09 15.92
CA ILE A 69 -4.47 -3.87 14.81
C ILE A 69 -4.97 -3.33 13.47
N LEU A 70 -6.21 -2.82 13.42
CA LEU A 70 -6.80 -2.24 12.21
C LEU A 70 -6.06 -0.97 11.77
N GLU A 71 -5.68 -0.10 12.70
CA GLU A 71 -4.86 1.07 12.40
C GLU A 71 -3.51 0.68 11.80
N ASN A 72 -2.86 -0.35 12.36
CA ASN A 72 -1.60 -0.86 11.82
C ASN A 72 -1.76 -1.40 10.39
N ASN A 73 -2.85 -2.09 10.12
CA ASN A 73 -3.16 -2.63 8.79
C ASN A 73 -3.35 -1.50 7.76
N ILE A 74 -4.00 -0.40 8.14
CA ILE A 74 -4.15 0.77 7.26
C ILE A 74 -2.79 1.42 6.98
N VAL A 75 -1.96 1.62 8.01
CA VAL A 75 -0.61 2.16 7.81
C VAL A 75 0.21 1.28 6.87
N GLN A 76 0.16 -0.03 7.06
CA GLN A 76 0.83 -0.98 6.19
C GLN A 76 0.31 -0.91 4.75
N THR A 77 -1.01 -0.80 4.56
CA THR A 77 -1.63 -0.71 3.23
C THR A 77 -1.21 0.58 2.52
N VAL A 78 -1.23 1.72 3.20
CA VAL A 78 -0.78 3.00 2.64
C VAL A 78 0.71 2.94 2.29
N ALA A 79 1.54 2.42 3.19
CA ALA A 79 2.98 2.30 2.97
C ALA A 79 3.34 1.28 1.87
N SER A 80 2.52 0.26 1.65
CA SER A 80 2.68 -0.70 0.56
C SER A 80 2.61 -0.04 -0.82
N ALA A 81 1.91 1.08 -0.94
CA ALA A 81 1.87 1.86 -2.19
C ALA A 81 3.26 2.30 -2.64
N ALA A 82 4.20 2.53 -1.73
CA ALA A 82 5.60 2.86 -2.07
C ALA A 82 6.29 1.74 -2.86
N GLY A 83 5.96 0.47 -2.58
CA GLY A 83 6.50 -0.68 -3.30
C GLY A 83 5.93 -0.82 -4.71
N THR A 84 4.68 -0.41 -4.93
CA THR A 84 4.04 -0.50 -6.25
C THR A 84 4.56 0.53 -7.26
N LEU A 85 5.25 1.57 -6.78
CA LEU A 85 5.93 2.55 -7.64
C LEU A 85 7.09 1.96 -8.44
N ALA A 86 7.52 0.73 -8.15
CA ALA A 86 8.59 0.05 -8.89
C ALA A 86 8.35 0.04 -10.41
N ALA A 87 7.13 -0.25 -10.84
CA ALA A 87 6.78 -0.25 -12.26
C ALA A 87 6.99 1.13 -12.91
N ILE A 88 6.60 2.21 -12.22
CA ILE A 88 6.75 3.58 -12.71
C ILE A 88 8.22 3.99 -12.78
N ILE A 89 9.00 3.61 -11.76
CA ILE A 89 10.44 3.93 -11.67
C ILE A 89 11.24 3.35 -12.86
N PHE A 90 10.86 2.19 -13.38
CA PHE A 90 11.56 1.56 -14.49
C PHE A 90 10.97 1.94 -15.86
N VAL A 91 9.65 2.09 -15.97
CA VAL A 91 8.99 2.38 -17.25
C VAL A 91 9.27 3.80 -17.72
N LEU A 92 9.20 4.80 -16.84
CA LEU A 92 9.38 6.19 -17.25
C LEU A 92 10.79 6.50 -17.77
N PRO A 93 11.88 6.10 -17.09
CA PRO A 93 13.22 6.25 -17.66
C PRO A 93 13.40 5.45 -18.94
N GLY A 94 12.79 4.25 -19.04
CA GLY A 94 12.81 3.43 -20.24
C GLY A 94 12.25 4.16 -21.47
N LEU A 95 11.16 4.91 -21.33
CA LEU A 95 10.58 5.70 -22.41
C LEU A 95 11.53 6.80 -22.93
N ILE A 96 12.35 7.38 -22.05
CA ILE A 96 13.36 8.36 -22.41
C ILE A 96 14.53 7.67 -23.12
N MET A 97 14.96 6.50 -22.62
CA MET A 97 16.07 5.76 -23.22
C MET A 97 15.75 5.25 -24.62
N VAL A 98 14.48 4.91 -24.89
CA VAL A 98 14.02 4.51 -26.24
C VAL A 98 13.85 5.74 -27.17
N GLY A 99 13.98 6.96 -26.65
CA GLY A 99 13.84 8.20 -27.44
C GLY A 99 12.40 8.61 -27.70
N TRP A 100 11.42 7.95 -27.06
CA TRP A 100 10.02 8.34 -27.20
C TRP A 100 9.71 9.67 -26.51
N TRP A 101 10.38 9.94 -25.37
CA TRP A 101 10.28 11.20 -24.64
C TRP A 101 11.64 11.90 -24.58
N THR A 102 11.63 13.19 -24.86
CA THR A 102 12.83 14.05 -24.75
C THR A 102 13.06 14.59 -23.33
N GLY A 103 12.14 14.32 -22.39
CA GLY A 103 12.21 14.73 -20.99
C GLY A 103 11.03 14.16 -20.22
N PHE A 104 10.89 14.53 -18.93
CA PHE A 104 9.75 14.12 -18.11
C PHE A 104 8.61 15.16 -18.18
N PRO A 105 7.57 14.97 -19.02
CA PRO A 105 6.41 15.84 -19.04
C PRO A 105 5.59 15.59 -17.77
N TYR A 106 5.71 16.47 -16.78
CA TYR A 106 5.09 16.33 -15.47
C TYR A 106 3.57 16.07 -15.54
N TRP A 107 2.84 16.89 -16.29
CA TRP A 107 1.39 16.77 -16.39
C TRP A 107 0.92 15.49 -17.07
N THR A 108 1.62 15.06 -18.11
CA THR A 108 1.32 13.79 -18.78
C THR A 108 1.56 12.61 -17.86
N THR A 109 2.66 12.62 -17.11
CA THR A 109 2.99 11.57 -16.14
C THR A 109 1.95 11.51 -15.03
N VAL A 110 1.55 12.66 -14.46
CA VAL A 110 0.51 12.73 -13.44
C VAL A 110 -0.83 12.21 -13.98
N ALA A 111 -1.22 12.60 -15.19
CA ALA A 111 -2.47 12.13 -15.79
C ALA A 111 -2.48 10.63 -16.01
N VAL A 112 -1.41 10.06 -16.57
CA VAL A 112 -1.29 8.62 -16.84
C VAL A 112 -1.31 7.83 -15.53
N THR A 113 -0.57 8.27 -14.52
CA THR A 113 -0.53 7.58 -13.23
C THR A 113 -1.86 7.67 -12.48
N ALA A 114 -2.55 8.81 -12.54
CA ALA A 114 -3.86 8.98 -11.94
C ALA A 114 -4.92 8.09 -12.62
N ILE A 115 -4.96 8.06 -13.95
CA ILE A 115 -5.87 7.20 -14.71
C ILE A 115 -5.57 5.73 -14.42
N GLY A 116 -4.31 5.33 -14.40
CA GLY A 116 -3.89 3.98 -14.06
C GLY A 116 -4.31 3.57 -12.64
N GLY A 117 -4.19 4.48 -11.68
CA GLY A 117 -4.65 4.27 -10.31
C GLY A 117 -6.16 4.07 -10.21
N ILE A 118 -6.96 4.94 -10.88
CA ILE A 118 -8.41 4.82 -10.92
C ILE A 118 -8.84 3.49 -11.56
N LEU A 119 -8.26 3.13 -12.70
CA LEU A 119 -8.54 1.86 -13.36
C LEU A 119 -8.18 0.66 -12.48
N GLY A 120 -7.03 0.71 -11.78
CA GLY A 120 -6.62 -0.32 -10.84
C GLY A 120 -7.63 -0.53 -9.72
N VAL A 121 -8.12 0.55 -9.12
CA VAL A 121 -9.16 0.48 -8.07
C VAL A 121 -10.46 -0.07 -8.63
N MET A 122 -10.92 0.42 -9.78
CA MET A 122 -12.16 -0.06 -10.41
C MET A 122 -12.09 -1.55 -10.76
N PHE A 123 -10.94 -2.04 -11.16
CA PHE A 123 -10.74 -3.45 -11.47
C PHE A 123 -10.62 -4.31 -10.20
N SER A 124 -10.03 -3.79 -9.15
CA SER A 124 -9.85 -4.51 -7.89
C SER A 124 -11.15 -4.81 -7.16
N VAL A 125 -12.15 -3.92 -7.27
CA VAL A 125 -13.44 -4.09 -6.58
C VAL A 125 -14.19 -5.36 -7.03
N PRO A 126 -14.47 -5.59 -8.33
CA PRO A 126 -15.13 -6.82 -8.77
C PRO A 126 -14.25 -8.06 -8.56
N LEU A 127 -12.93 -7.93 -8.75
CA LEU A 127 -12.00 -9.04 -8.57
C LEU A 127 -11.97 -9.52 -7.12
N ARG A 128 -11.95 -8.59 -6.16
CA ARG A 128 -12.04 -8.93 -4.73
C ARG A 128 -13.33 -9.66 -4.41
N ARG A 129 -14.45 -9.19 -4.95
CA ARG A 129 -15.74 -9.85 -4.72
C ARG A 129 -15.73 -11.28 -5.24
N ALA A 130 -15.28 -11.49 -6.46
CA ALA A 130 -15.24 -12.80 -7.09
C ALA A 130 -14.29 -13.77 -6.38
N LEU A 131 -13.08 -13.33 -6.02
CA LEU A 131 -12.03 -14.22 -5.50
C LEU A 131 -12.04 -14.39 -3.97
N VAL A 132 -12.55 -13.42 -3.23
CA VAL A 132 -12.48 -13.44 -1.76
C VAL A 132 -13.85 -13.73 -1.14
N VAL A 133 -14.93 -13.24 -1.73
CA VAL A 133 -16.28 -13.37 -1.19
C VAL A 133 -17.02 -14.56 -1.78
N ASP A 134 -17.06 -14.65 -3.12
CA ASP A 134 -17.87 -15.68 -3.81
C ASP A 134 -17.12 -17.02 -3.94
N MET A 135 -15.78 -16.97 -4.07
CA MET A 135 -14.91 -18.15 -4.13
C MET A 135 -13.78 -18.00 -3.13
N PRO A 136 -13.99 -18.34 -1.86
CA PRO A 136 -12.93 -18.25 -0.86
C PRO A 136 -11.85 -19.31 -1.16
N LEU A 137 -10.82 -18.88 -1.89
CA LEU A 137 -9.65 -19.71 -2.15
C LEU A 137 -8.76 -19.76 -0.91
N PRO A 138 -8.19 -20.92 -0.58
CA PRO A 138 -7.22 -21.00 0.50
C PRO A 138 -5.96 -20.22 0.09
N TYR A 139 -5.60 -19.23 0.90
CA TYR A 139 -4.35 -18.48 0.72
C TYR A 139 -3.30 -19.00 1.71
N PRO A 140 -2.50 -20.00 1.35
CA PRO A 140 -1.53 -20.61 2.26
C PRO A 140 -0.45 -19.62 2.73
N GLU A 141 -0.14 -18.63 1.91
CA GLU A 141 0.84 -17.57 2.22
C GLU A 141 0.39 -16.63 3.34
N GLY A 142 -0.92 -16.48 3.54
CA GLY A 142 -1.49 -15.67 4.62
C GLY A 142 -1.74 -16.47 5.90
N ALA A 143 -1.60 -17.79 5.86
CA ALA A 143 -1.81 -18.70 7.00
C ALA A 143 -0.49 -19.14 7.66
N ALA A 144 0.65 -18.85 7.06
CA ALA A 144 2.00 -19.09 7.59
C ALA A 144 2.50 -17.91 8.47
#